data_0a12cfcd9f1b59ef5fe58b6465c17bb4
#
_entry.id   0a12cfcd9f1b59ef5fe58b6465c17bb4
#
_cell.length_a   1.000
_cell.length_b   1.000
_cell.length_c   1.000
_cell.angle_alpha   90.00
_cell.angle_beta   90.00
_cell.angle_gamma   90.00
#
_symmetry.space_group_name_H-M   'P 1'
#
loop_
_entity.id
_entity.type
_entity.pdbx_description
1 polymer ?
#
loop_
_entity_poly.entity_id
_entity_poly.type
_entity_poly.pdbx_seq_one_letter_code
_entity_poly.pdbx_strand_id
1 'polypeptide(L)'
;MAPFPVAAWKTASTESPLLWRAGRGSGRSPRGAWVWVAGVPLLGPTVYARYDLLVTAVAVAALLAAGRHPRVAGTLAALGALLKVWPALVLVGMRGWRPWIAAAVSGAGLAVLFAVSMPGAFAFLTFQRERGVEVESVGSLVFHVARHFGWEGGVLLNYGSMEFLGPHVDTVGTVSLGLSAVGFGWLLLWRLRASRPAAPRFAAHTAADAAFVAVLLFTVSSRVISPQYLVWLVGLGAVCRCFRASRMRVPVALVLAATPLTALEFPLLFADVVASTPLGITLLAVRNGLLVAATLLGTRALWRSPAHHGPPARTEPAEHPDRTTAPADTPAGTP
;
A
#
# COMPACT_ATOMS: atom_id res chain seq x y z
N MET A 1 1.44 -23.94 -22.31
CA MET A 1 0.49 -22.91 -21.84
C MET A 1 0.18 -23.17 -20.37
N ALA A 2 0.62 -22.31 -19.47
CA ALA A 2 0.77 -22.59 -18.04
C ALA A 2 -0.55 -22.50 -17.24
N PRO A 3 -0.68 -23.21 -16.10
CA PRO A 3 -1.89 -23.22 -15.25
C PRO A 3 -2.03 -21.97 -14.36
N PHE A 4 -1.59 -20.80 -14.84
CA PHE A 4 -1.60 -19.53 -14.11
C PHE A 4 -3.00 -19.02 -13.66
N PRO A 5 -4.10 -19.15 -14.43
CA PRO A 5 -5.39 -18.59 -14.05
C PRO A 5 -5.99 -19.18 -12.77
N VAL A 6 -5.77 -20.49 -12.53
CA VAL A 6 -6.36 -21.18 -11.38
C VAL A 6 -5.69 -20.78 -10.06
N ALA A 7 -4.38 -20.55 -10.05
CA ALA A 7 -3.68 -20.09 -8.85
C ALA A 7 -4.09 -18.67 -8.46
N ALA A 8 -4.20 -17.77 -9.44
CA ALA A 8 -4.63 -16.38 -9.21
C ALA A 8 -6.07 -16.30 -8.70
N TRP A 9 -7.01 -17.10 -9.25
CA TRP A 9 -8.38 -17.19 -8.77
C TRP A 9 -8.44 -17.70 -7.32
N LYS A 10 -7.68 -18.76 -6.99
CA LYS A 10 -7.58 -19.26 -5.61
C LYS A 10 -7.05 -18.21 -4.65
N THR A 11 -6.05 -17.43 -5.04
CA THR A 11 -5.51 -16.35 -4.21
C THR A 11 -6.54 -15.27 -3.96
N ALA A 12 -7.24 -14.81 -5.00
CA ALA A 12 -8.30 -13.80 -4.86
C ALA A 12 -9.46 -14.27 -3.97
N SER A 13 -9.85 -15.55 -4.07
CA SER A 13 -10.91 -16.14 -3.25
C SER A 13 -10.50 -16.36 -1.79
N THR A 14 -9.22 -16.59 -1.52
CA THR A 14 -8.70 -16.79 -0.16
C THR A 14 -8.59 -15.49 0.63
N GLU A 15 -8.32 -14.37 -0.03
CA GLU A 15 -8.17 -13.07 0.63
C GLU A 15 -9.48 -12.50 1.18
N SER A 16 -10.58 -12.73 0.48
CA SER A 16 -11.89 -12.24 0.91
C SER A 16 -12.29 -12.73 2.31
N PRO A 17 -12.16 -14.03 2.67
CA PRO A 17 -12.40 -14.52 4.03
C PRO A 17 -11.45 -13.95 5.08
N LEU A 18 -10.17 -13.75 4.74
CA LEU A 18 -9.19 -13.16 5.65
C LEU A 18 -9.54 -11.71 5.98
N LEU A 19 -9.87 -10.90 4.99
CA LEU A 19 -10.33 -9.52 5.16
C LEU A 19 -11.66 -9.45 5.92
N TRP A 20 -12.57 -10.39 5.66
CA TRP A 20 -13.83 -10.50 6.39
C TRP A 20 -13.60 -10.79 7.87
N ARG A 21 -12.73 -11.76 8.20
CA ARG A 21 -12.32 -12.06 9.58
C ARG A 21 -11.62 -10.88 10.24
N ALA A 22 -10.71 -10.23 9.52
CA ALA A 22 -10.00 -9.04 9.98
C ALA A 22 -10.94 -7.85 10.26
N GLY A 23 -12.06 -7.77 9.54
CA GLY A 23 -13.10 -6.76 9.71
C GLY A 23 -14.04 -6.98 10.90
N ARG A 24 -13.91 -8.10 11.64
CA ARG A 24 -14.74 -8.41 12.81
C ARG A 24 -14.09 -7.91 14.11
N GLY A 25 -14.91 -7.51 15.07
CA GLY A 25 -14.48 -7.07 16.39
C GLY A 25 -14.62 -5.56 16.63
N SER A 26 -14.33 -5.13 17.85
CA SER A 26 -14.42 -3.73 18.24
C SER A 26 -13.47 -2.86 17.41
N GLY A 27 -13.95 -1.73 16.92
CA GLY A 27 -13.18 -0.81 16.07
C GLY A 27 -12.89 -1.31 14.63
N ARG A 28 -13.41 -2.47 14.24
CA ARG A 28 -13.25 -3.08 12.92
C ARG A 28 -14.47 -2.88 12.01
N SER A 29 -14.30 -3.15 10.71
CA SER A 29 -15.36 -3.01 9.71
C SER A 29 -15.19 -4.03 8.60
N PRO A 30 -16.27 -4.68 8.13
CA PRO A 30 -16.22 -5.61 6.99
C PRO A 30 -16.05 -4.89 5.63
N ARG A 31 -16.06 -3.56 5.61
CA ARG A 31 -15.91 -2.76 4.38
C ARG A 31 -14.63 -3.06 3.62
N GLY A 32 -13.58 -3.54 4.31
CA GLY A 32 -12.34 -3.96 3.65
C GLY A 32 -12.55 -5.13 2.69
N ALA A 33 -13.33 -6.14 3.09
CA ALA A 33 -13.67 -7.26 2.21
C ALA A 33 -14.42 -6.78 0.96
N TRP A 34 -15.36 -5.84 1.11
CA TRP A 34 -16.10 -5.27 -0.03
C TRP A 34 -15.20 -4.48 -0.97
N VAL A 35 -14.20 -3.74 -0.45
CA VAL A 35 -13.19 -3.06 -1.31
C VAL A 35 -12.45 -4.07 -2.18
N TRP A 36 -12.07 -5.22 -1.63
CA TRP A 36 -11.39 -6.29 -2.37
C TRP A 36 -12.31 -6.94 -3.40
N VAL A 37 -13.51 -7.36 -2.97
CA VAL A 37 -14.49 -8.04 -3.82
C VAL A 37 -14.95 -7.16 -5.00
N ALA A 38 -15.06 -5.85 -4.79
CA ALA A 38 -15.41 -4.92 -5.85
C ALA A 38 -14.18 -4.53 -6.70
N GLY A 39 -13.06 -4.21 -6.06
CA GLY A 39 -11.89 -3.64 -6.73
C GLY A 39 -11.16 -4.61 -7.65
N VAL A 40 -11.06 -5.89 -7.28
CA VAL A 40 -10.36 -6.89 -8.11
C VAL A 40 -11.08 -7.15 -9.44
N PRO A 41 -12.40 -7.40 -9.49
CA PRO A 41 -13.12 -7.53 -10.76
C PRO A 41 -13.12 -6.26 -11.63
N LEU A 42 -13.15 -5.07 -11.00
CA LEU A 42 -13.10 -3.80 -11.72
C LEU A 42 -11.77 -3.58 -12.48
N LEU A 43 -10.69 -4.29 -12.14
CA LEU A 43 -9.43 -4.29 -12.89
C LEU A 43 -9.46 -5.20 -14.13
N GLY A 44 -10.53 -5.99 -14.30
CA GLY A 44 -10.68 -6.90 -15.42
C GLY A 44 -9.68 -8.08 -15.40
N PRO A 45 -9.49 -8.75 -16.56
CA PRO A 45 -8.69 -9.98 -16.64
C PRO A 45 -7.19 -9.78 -16.39
N THR A 46 -6.67 -8.56 -16.57
CA THR A 46 -5.24 -8.24 -16.44
C THR A 46 -4.67 -8.62 -15.08
N VAL A 47 -5.47 -8.50 -14.01
CA VAL A 47 -5.07 -8.84 -12.64
C VAL A 47 -4.74 -10.33 -12.49
N TYR A 48 -5.38 -11.21 -13.26
CA TYR A 48 -5.19 -12.67 -13.20
C TYR A 48 -4.03 -13.15 -14.09
N ALA A 49 -3.58 -12.33 -15.03
CA ALA A 49 -2.48 -12.64 -15.93
C ALA A 49 -1.10 -12.39 -15.32
N ARG A 50 -1.03 -11.78 -14.13
CA ARG A 50 0.21 -11.36 -13.48
C ARG A 50 0.30 -11.91 -12.05
N TYR A 51 1.53 -12.16 -11.58
CA TYR A 51 1.78 -12.62 -10.20
C TYR A 51 1.60 -11.52 -9.13
N ASP A 52 1.25 -10.30 -9.53
CA ASP A 52 1.01 -9.15 -8.66
C ASP A 52 -0.09 -9.39 -7.63
N LEU A 53 -1.08 -10.22 -7.96
CA LEU A 53 -2.11 -10.65 -7.02
C LEU A 53 -1.50 -11.43 -5.84
N LEU A 54 -0.55 -12.36 -6.12
CA LEU A 54 0.15 -13.10 -5.07
C LEU A 54 1.00 -12.17 -4.20
N VAL A 55 1.74 -11.25 -4.82
CA VAL A 55 2.55 -10.26 -4.08
C VAL A 55 1.68 -9.40 -3.18
N THR A 56 0.51 -8.98 -3.69
CA THR A 56 -0.47 -8.22 -2.90
C THR A 56 -1.00 -9.04 -1.72
N ALA A 57 -1.31 -10.33 -1.95
CA ALA A 57 -1.74 -11.24 -0.89
C ALA A 57 -0.72 -11.34 0.25
N VAL A 58 0.56 -11.49 -0.10
CA VAL A 58 1.66 -11.53 0.88
C VAL A 58 1.76 -10.22 1.66
N ALA A 59 1.63 -9.06 0.99
CA ALA A 59 1.67 -7.75 1.63
C ALA A 59 0.45 -7.51 2.56
N VAL A 60 -0.74 -7.92 2.14
CA VAL A 60 -1.97 -7.88 2.95
C VAL A 60 -1.81 -8.78 4.19
N ALA A 61 -1.32 -10.01 4.02
CA ALA A 61 -1.04 -10.92 5.12
C ALA A 61 -0.02 -10.34 6.11
N ALA A 62 1.04 -9.69 5.62
CA ALA A 62 2.02 -8.99 6.45
C ALA A 62 1.36 -7.91 7.31
N LEU A 63 0.50 -7.06 6.73
CA LEU A 63 -0.21 -6.01 7.46
C LEU A 63 -1.21 -6.57 8.48
N LEU A 64 -1.93 -7.63 8.14
CA LEU A 64 -2.87 -8.28 9.06
C LEU A 64 -2.15 -8.95 10.24
N ALA A 65 -0.94 -9.48 10.02
CA ALA A 65 -0.08 -10.07 11.04
C ALA A 65 0.60 -9.02 11.94
N ALA A 66 0.78 -7.78 11.48
CA ALA A 66 1.63 -6.76 12.10
C ALA A 66 1.31 -6.49 13.59
N GLY A 67 0.03 -6.58 13.97
CA GLY A 67 -0.41 -6.30 15.34
C GLY A 67 -0.13 -7.42 16.33
N ARG A 68 -0.17 -8.68 15.92
CA ARG A 68 -0.05 -9.87 16.79
C ARG A 68 1.29 -10.59 16.61
N HIS A 69 1.79 -10.67 15.40
CA HIS A 69 2.96 -11.43 15.00
C HIS A 69 3.96 -10.55 14.21
N PRO A 70 4.61 -9.57 14.86
CA PRO A 70 5.45 -8.59 14.16
C PRO A 70 6.64 -9.22 13.41
N ARG A 71 7.19 -10.34 13.89
CA ARG A 71 8.26 -11.06 13.18
C ARG A 71 7.74 -11.69 11.89
N VAL A 72 6.57 -12.36 11.93
CA VAL A 72 5.92 -12.93 10.74
C VAL A 72 5.62 -11.83 9.73
N ALA A 73 5.11 -10.68 10.19
CA ALA A 73 4.86 -9.53 9.32
C ALA A 73 6.13 -9.06 8.60
N GLY A 74 7.26 -8.97 9.33
CA GLY A 74 8.55 -8.61 8.75
C GLY A 74 9.05 -9.63 7.71
N THR A 75 8.98 -10.93 8.03
CA THR A 75 9.38 -12.01 7.11
C THR A 75 8.52 -12.01 5.83
N LEU A 76 7.19 -11.83 5.96
CA LEU A 76 6.30 -11.74 4.80
C LEU A 76 6.59 -10.49 3.96
N ALA A 77 6.88 -9.35 4.59
CA ALA A 77 7.28 -8.14 3.88
C ALA A 77 8.58 -8.34 3.08
N ALA A 78 9.57 -9.03 3.67
CA ALA A 78 10.82 -9.38 2.99
C ALA A 78 10.61 -10.35 1.83
N LEU A 79 9.82 -11.42 2.03
CA LEU A 79 9.45 -12.35 0.97
C LEU A 79 8.78 -11.61 -0.19
N GLY A 80 7.79 -10.76 0.11
CA GLY A 80 7.14 -9.93 -0.89
C GLY A 80 8.12 -9.00 -1.61
N ALA A 81 9.07 -8.40 -0.87
CA ALA A 81 10.07 -7.47 -1.43
C ALA A 81 11.06 -8.16 -2.38
N LEU A 82 11.35 -9.44 -2.18
CA LEU A 82 12.17 -10.23 -3.11
C LEU A 82 11.40 -10.65 -4.36
N LEU A 83 10.09 -10.82 -4.26
CA LEU A 83 9.24 -11.04 -5.43
C LEU A 83 9.05 -9.73 -6.23
N LYS A 84 8.88 -8.62 -5.53
CA LYS A 84 8.71 -7.27 -6.08
C LYS A 84 9.03 -6.23 -5.01
N VAL A 85 9.83 -5.24 -5.30
CA VAL A 85 10.44 -4.33 -4.30
C VAL A 85 9.42 -3.61 -3.39
N TRP A 86 8.26 -3.22 -3.92
CA TRP A 86 7.29 -2.37 -3.21
C TRP A 86 6.76 -2.91 -1.86
N PRO A 87 6.62 -4.24 -1.59
CA PRO A 87 6.18 -4.73 -0.30
C PRO A 87 7.10 -4.36 0.87
N ALA A 88 8.36 -3.97 0.61
CA ALA A 88 9.21 -3.39 1.65
C ALA A 88 8.57 -2.15 2.29
N LEU A 89 7.76 -1.40 1.53
CA LEU A 89 7.08 -0.18 2.00
C LEU A 89 6.03 -0.45 3.09
N VAL A 90 5.54 -1.68 3.23
CA VAL A 90 4.59 -2.00 4.32
C VAL A 90 5.24 -1.90 5.70
N LEU A 91 6.57 -1.99 5.78
CA LEU A 91 7.31 -1.82 7.03
C LEU A 91 7.26 -0.38 7.56
N VAL A 92 7.03 0.61 6.71
CA VAL A 92 7.05 2.05 7.07
C VAL A 92 6.12 2.36 8.24
N GLY A 93 4.94 1.76 8.28
CA GLY A 93 3.95 1.93 9.35
C GLY A 93 4.06 0.94 10.51
N MET A 94 4.97 -0.03 10.47
CA MET A 94 5.07 -1.05 11.51
C MET A 94 5.80 -0.54 12.76
N ARG A 95 5.26 -0.93 13.92
CA ARG A 95 5.77 -0.52 15.23
C ARG A 95 6.98 -1.35 15.67
N GLY A 96 7.93 -0.67 16.33
CA GLY A 96 9.10 -1.30 16.96
C GLY A 96 10.10 -1.85 15.93
N TRP A 97 11.16 -2.47 16.43
CA TRP A 97 12.28 -2.95 15.64
C TRP A 97 12.16 -4.42 15.19
N ARG A 98 11.28 -5.19 15.86
CA ARG A 98 11.11 -6.64 15.59
C ARG A 98 10.75 -6.98 14.16
N PRO A 99 9.77 -6.30 13.49
CA PRO A 99 9.46 -6.58 12.09
C PRO A 99 10.61 -6.21 11.16
N TRP A 100 11.35 -5.14 11.46
CA TRP A 100 12.49 -4.68 10.66
C TRP A 100 13.67 -5.67 10.71
N ILE A 101 14.02 -6.16 11.90
CA ILE A 101 15.05 -7.19 12.03
C ILE A 101 14.63 -8.49 11.37
N ALA A 102 13.38 -8.93 11.58
CA ALA A 102 12.88 -10.13 10.90
C ALA A 102 12.94 -9.98 9.38
N ALA A 103 12.55 -8.80 8.85
CA ALA A 103 12.64 -8.52 7.42
C ALA A 103 14.11 -8.52 6.94
N ALA A 104 15.01 -7.88 7.67
CA ALA A 104 16.43 -7.83 7.31
C ALA A 104 17.07 -9.23 7.29
N VAL A 105 16.84 -10.02 8.34
CA VAL A 105 17.41 -11.36 8.47
C VAL A 105 16.85 -12.32 7.42
N SER A 106 15.50 -12.38 7.28
CA SER A 106 14.87 -13.27 6.28
C SER A 106 15.15 -12.82 4.85
N GLY A 107 15.14 -11.49 4.61
CA GLY A 107 15.45 -10.93 3.30
C GLY A 107 16.91 -11.20 2.88
N ALA A 108 17.86 -10.97 3.79
CA ALA A 108 19.26 -11.26 3.52
C ALA A 108 19.50 -12.78 3.29
N GLY A 109 18.92 -13.64 4.14
CA GLY A 109 19.04 -15.08 3.99
C GLY A 109 18.50 -15.59 2.64
N LEU A 110 17.30 -15.13 2.25
CA LEU A 110 16.72 -15.48 0.95
C LEU A 110 17.49 -14.86 -0.22
N ALA A 111 17.98 -13.62 -0.10
CA ALA A 111 18.79 -13.00 -1.14
C ALA A 111 20.10 -13.77 -1.39
N VAL A 112 20.77 -14.20 -0.32
CA VAL A 112 21.97 -15.03 -0.41
C VAL A 112 21.63 -16.37 -1.05
N LEU A 113 20.54 -17.01 -0.63
CA LEU A 113 20.09 -18.28 -1.23
C LEU A 113 19.88 -18.12 -2.74
N PHE A 114 19.18 -17.08 -3.20
CA PHE A 114 18.97 -16.84 -4.63
C PHE A 114 20.27 -16.47 -5.35
N ALA A 115 21.15 -15.68 -4.75
CA ALA A 115 22.45 -15.36 -5.36
C ALA A 115 23.31 -16.58 -5.61
N VAL A 116 23.28 -17.54 -4.68
CA VAL A 116 24.08 -18.79 -4.78
C VAL A 116 23.44 -19.82 -5.71
N SER A 117 22.09 -19.95 -5.66
CA SER A 117 21.37 -21.00 -6.39
C SER A 117 20.97 -20.61 -7.82
N MET A 118 20.89 -19.32 -8.13
CA MET A 118 20.41 -18.81 -9.43
C MET A 118 21.33 -17.71 -9.96
N PRO A 119 22.32 -18.03 -10.78
CA PRO A 119 23.15 -17.03 -11.44
C PRO A 119 22.28 -16.04 -12.22
N GLY A 120 22.48 -14.73 -11.98
CA GLY A 120 21.67 -13.68 -12.61
C GLY A 120 20.34 -13.33 -11.90
N ALA A 121 20.05 -13.90 -10.72
CA ALA A 121 18.81 -13.59 -9.97
C ALA A 121 18.55 -12.09 -9.78
N PHE A 122 19.58 -11.26 -9.73
CA PHE A 122 19.50 -9.80 -9.54
C PHE A 122 19.76 -8.99 -10.82
N ALA A 123 19.89 -9.62 -11.99
CA ALA A 123 20.11 -8.92 -13.27
C ALA A 123 19.00 -7.91 -13.60
N PHE A 124 17.77 -8.14 -13.10
CA PHE A 124 16.64 -7.21 -13.25
C PHE A 124 16.93 -5.80 -12.70
N LEU A 125 17.83 -5.67 -11.72
CA LEU A 125 18.21 -4.36 -11.15
C LEU A 125 18.91 -3.48 -12.19
N THR A 126 19.69 -4.08 -13.10
CA THR A 126 20.35 -3.36 -14.20
C THR A 126 19.33 -2.86 -15.21
N PHE A 127 18.38 -3.69 -15.59
CA PHE A 127 17.33 -3.31 -16.55
C PHE A 127 16.46 -2.14 -16.07
N GLN A 128 16.27 -1.98 -14.76
CA GLN A 128 15.50 -0.86 -14.23
C GLN A 128 16.17 0.52 -14.43
N ARG A 129 17.49 0.56 -14.62
CA ARG A 129 18.23 1.83 -14.85
C ARG A 129 18.03 2.37 -16.26
N GLU A 130 17.90 1.47 -17.22
CA GLU A 130 17.85 1.79 -18.66
C GLU A 130 16.42 2.06 -19.17
N ARG A 131 15.41 1.96 -18.30
CA ARG A 131 14.02 2.21 -18.67
C ARG A 131 13.76 3.69 -18.93
N GLY A 132 13.01 3.97 -20.00
CA GLY A 132 12.47 5.28 -20.32
C GLY A 132 11.26 5.65 -19.44
N VAL A 133 10.40 6.50 -19.97
CA VAL A 133 9.13 6.90 -19.32
C VAL A 133 8.00 6.12 -19.97
N GLU A 134 7.35 5.24 -19.20
CA GLU A 134 6.24 4.42 -19.68
C GLU A 134 5.02 5.29 -20.02
N VAL A 135 4.33 4.95 -21.11
CA VAL A 135 3.21 5.74 -21.65
C VAL A 135 2.04 5.94 -20.66
N GLU A 136 1.90 5.07 -19.69
CA GLU A 136 0.84 5.14 -18.66
C GLU A 136 1.25 5.93 -17.40
N SER A 137 2.51 6.39 -17.29
CA SER A 137 3.00 7.11 -16.11
C SER A 137 2.40 8.52 -15.99
N VAL A 138 2.49 9.12 -14.79
CA VAL A 138 2.08 10.52 -14.62
C VAL A 138 2.97 11.45 -15.46
N GLY A 139 4.28 11.19 -15.50
CA GLY A 139 5.25 11.98 -16.24
C GLY A 139 5.08 11.91 -17.75
N SER A 140 4.50 10.82 -18.28
CA SER A 140 4.29 10.65 -19.71
C SER A 140 3.26 11.62 -20.31
N LEU A 141 2.35 12.17 -19.49
CA LEU A 141 1.32 13.11 -19.97
C LEU A 141 1.91 14.30 -20.72
N VAL A 142 3.09 14.76 -20.33
CA VAL A 142 3.76 15.86 -21.04
C VAL A 142 4.08 15.48 -22.48
N PHE A 143 4.54 14.24 -22.74
CA PHE A 143 4.87 13.77 -24.09
C PHE A 143 3.64 13.48 -24.92
N HIS A 144 2.59 12.92 -24.31
CA HIS A 144 1.30 12.74 -24.98
C HIS A 144 0.77 14.07 -25.54
N VAL A 145 0.83 15.13 -24.74
CA VAL A 145 0.42 16.47 -25.20
C VAL A 145 1.42 17.05 -26.18
N ALA A 146 2.73 16.97 -25.91
CA ALA A 146 3.78 17.55 -26.76
C ALA A 146 3.80 16.97 -28.18
N ARG A 147 3.39 15.69 -28.38
CA ARG A 147 3.24 15.09 -29.72
C ARG A 147 2.29 15.85 -30.62
N HIS A 148 1.26 16.49 -30.08
CA HIS A 148 0.34 17.34 -30.84
C HIS A 148 0.93 18.69 -31.21
N PHE A 149 2.09 19.04 -30.66
CA PHE A 149 2.83 20.28 -30.93
C PHE A 149 4.19 20.04 -31.58
N GLY A 150 4.36 18.89 -32.25
CA GLY A 150 5.55 18.60 -33.02
C GLY A 150 6.76 18.05 -32.25
N TRP A 151 6.52 17.44 -31.07
CA TRP A 151 7.60 16.73 -30.39
C TRP A 151 8.05 15.48 -31.18
N GLU A 152 9.35 15.39 -31.47
CA GLU A 152 9.96 14.44 -32.41
C GLU A 152 10.30 13.06 -31.80
N GLY A 153 9.87 12.78 -30.60
CA GLY A 153 10.11 11.47 -29.98
C GLY A 153 9.14 10.38 -30.45
N GLY A 154 9.49 9.14 -30.16
CA GLY A 154 8.72 7.94 -30.49
C GLY A 154 8.23 7.20 -29.26
N VAL A 155 7.38 6.18 -29.51
CA VAL A 155 6.97 5.18 -28.52
C VAL A 155 7.45 3.81 -29.00
N LEU A 156 8.19 3.10 -28.14
CA LEU A 156 8.76 1.78 -28.45
C LEU A 156 8.44 0.79 -27.34
N LEU A 157 8.32 -0.48 -27.72
CA LEU A 157 8.25 -1.59 -26.74
C LEU A 157 9.66 -1.84 -26.22
N ASN A 158 9.86 -1.57 -24.93
CA ASN A 158 11.15 -1.72 -24.26
C ASN A 158 10.93 -2.37 -22.88
N TYR A 159 11.74 -3.36 -22.53
CA TYR A 159 11.63 -4.11 -21.25
C TYR A 159 10.20 -4.55 -20.89
N GLY A 160 9.38 -4.87 -21.90
CA GLY A 160 8.01 -5.38 -21.71
C GLY A 160 6.95 -4.33 -21.41
N SER A 161 7.25 -3.04 -21.65
CA SER A 161 6.31 -1.92 -21.62
C SER A 161 6.49 -0.98 -22.80
N MET A 162 5.46 -0.21 -23.14
CA MET A 162 5.55 0.85 -24.14
C MET A 162 6.10 2.10 -23.47
N GLU A 163 7.23 2.59 -23.97
CA GLU A 163 7.98 3.70 -23.39
C GLU A 163 8.19 4.82 -24.40
N PHE A 164 8.13 6.08 -23.96
CA PHE A 164 8.58 7.21 -24.74
C PHE A 164 10.10 7.23 -24.82
N LEU A 165 10.63 7.49 -26.01
CA LEU A 165 12.05 7.71 -26.28
C LEU A 165 12.20 8.95 -27.15
N GLY A 166 13.16 9.80 -26.81
CA GLY A 166 13.39 11.04 -27.53
C GLY A 166 13.82 12.22 -26.65
N PRO A 167 13.74 13.42 -27.15
CA PRO A 167 14.16 14.63 -26.42
C PRO A 167 13.44 14.79 -25.09
N HIS A 168 14.20 15.13 -24.04
CA HIS A 168 13.71 15.40 -22.69
C HIS A 168 13.10 14.21 -21.90
N VAL A 169 13.10 12.98 -22.44
CA VAL A 169 12.59 11.80 -21.73
C VAL A 169 13.41 11.52 -20.47
N ASP A 170 14.74 11.60 -20.56
CA ASP A 170 15.64 11.45 -19.41
C ASP A 170 15.41 12.53 -18.34
N THR A 171 15.09 13.74 -18.78
CA THR A 171 14.76 14.86 -17.87
C THR A 171 13.50 14.53 -17.07
N VAL A 172 12.43 14.08 -17.73
CA VAL A 172 11.18 13.67 -17.04
C VAL A 172 11.41 12.46 -16.14
N GLY A 173 12.23 11.49 -16.58
CA GLY A 173 12.66 10.35 -15.76
C GLY A 173 13.41 10.79 -14.50
N THR A 174 14.31 11.76 -14.62
CA THR A 174 15.06 12.34 -13.48
C THR A 174 14.15 13.11 -12.55
N VAL A 175 13.22 13.90 -13.06
CA VAL A 175 12.20 14.60 -12.25
C VAL A 175 11.34 13.59 -11.48
N SER A 176 10.91 12.51 -12.12
CA SER A 176 10.15 11.43 -11.46
C SER A 176 10.93 10.80 -10.31
N LEU A 177 12.23 10.57 -10.52
CA LEU A 177 13.12 10.07 -9.45
C LEU A 177 13.25 11.08 -8.30
N GLY A 178 13.40 12.36 -8.63
CA GLY A 178 13.43 13.45 -7.65
C GLY A 178 12.14 13.54 -6.82
N LEU A 179 10.98 13.42 -7.48
CA LEU A 179 9.67 13.37 -6.81
C LEU A 179 9.54 12.14 -5.90
N SER A 180 10.06 10.99 -6.34
CA SER A 180 10.14 9.79 -5.51
C SER A 180 11.00 10.02 -4.26
N ALA A 181 12.16 10.65 -4.42
CA ALA A 181 13.05 10.97 -3.29
C ALA A 181 12.38 11.95 -2.30
N VAL A 182 11.67 12.97 -2.80
CA VAL A 182 10.88 13.90 -1.96
C VAL A 182 9.77 13.15 -1.23
N GLY A 183 9.03 12.28 -1.92
CA GLY A 183 7.96 11.47 -1.31
C GLY A 183 8.48 10.54 -0.22
N PHE A 184 9.58 9.86 -0.46
CA PHE A 184 10.20 8.99 0.56
C PHE A 184 10.86 9.77 1.70
N GLY A 185 11.45 10.94 1.41
CA GLY A 185 11.92 11.88 2.43
C GLY A 185 10.78 12.36 3.34
N TRP A 186 9.62 12.67 2.75
CA TRP A 186 8.42 13.00 3.51
C TRP A 186 7.93 11.81 4.39
N LEU A 187 7.94 10.58 3.86
CA LEU A 187 7.60 9.39 4.64
C LEU A 187 8.56 9.16 5.79
N LEU A 188 9.86 9.36 5.57
CA LEU A 188 10.86 9.28 6.62
C LEU A 188 10.61 10.34 7.71
N LEU A 189 10.36 11.58 7.32
CA LEU A 189 10.05 12.67 8.24
C LEU A 189 8.78 12.35 9.05
N TRP A 190 7.72 11.87 8.39
CA TRP A 190 6.52 11.40 9.07
C TRP A 190 6.83 10.28 10.06
N ARG A 191 7.65 9.30 9.66
CA ARG A 191 8.04 8.17 10.52
C ARG A 191 8.82 8.63 11.73
N LEU A 192 9.80 9.52 11.57
CA LEU A 192 10.59 10.08 12.67
C LEU A 192 9.72 10.86 13.65
N ARG A 193 8.78 11.67 13.15
CA ARG A 193 7.78 12.37 13.95
C ARG A 193 6.90 11.40 14.76
N ALA A 194 6.39 10.37 14.10
CA ALA A 194 5.50 9.38 14.71
C ALA A 194 6.21 8.45 15.71
N SER A 195 7.54 8.35 15.66
CA SER A 195 8.34 7.50 16.54
C SER A 195 8.84 8.20 17.80
N ARG A 196 8.58 9.51 17.97
CA ARG A 196 9.02 10.26 19.17
C ARG A 196 8.38 9.72 20.44
N PRO A 197 9.10 9.72 21.61
CA PRO A 197 8.55 9.19 22.87
C PRO A 197 7.26 9.88 23.32
N ALA A 198 7.12 11.18 23.07
CA ALA A 198 5.93 11.97 23.35
C ALA A 198 4.82 11.79 22.30
N ALA A 199 5.13 11.11 21.18
CA ALA A 199 4.13 10.86 20.16
C ALA A 199 3.18 9.73 20.64
N PRO A 200 1.92 9.82 20.28
CA PRO A 200 0.98 8.76 20.62
C PRO A 200 1.38 7.45 19.96
N ARG A 201 1.02 6.38 20.65
CA ARG A 201 1.34 5.02 20.22
C ARG A 201 0.71 4.75 18.85
N PHE A 202 1.50 4.10 17.95
CA PHE A 202 0.97 3.61 16.68
C PHE A 202 -0.31 2.80 16.90
N ALA A 203 -1.42 3.31 16.41
CA ALA A 203 -2.67 2.58 16.42
C ALA A 203 -2.64 1.42 15.40
N ALA A 204 -3.51 0.43 15.58
CA ALA A 204 -3.52 -0.75 14.72
C ALA A 204 -3.77 -0.43 13.23
N HIS A 205 -4.46 0.67 12.91
CA HIS A 205 -4.68 1.14 11.53
C HIS A 205 -3.49 1.87 10.92
N THR A 206 -2.58 2.40 11.75
CA THR A 206 -1.46 3.25 11.29
C THR A 206 -0.55 2.51 10.31
N ALA A 207 -0.30 1.21 10.54
CA ALA A 207 0.52 0.40 9.64
C ALA A 207 -0.11 0.30 8.24
N ALA A 208 -1.42 0.07 8.16
CA ALA A 208 -2.14 -0.01 6.90
C ALA A 208 -2.20 1.34 6.18
N ASP A 209 -2.54 2.41 6.90
CA ASP A 209 -2.64 3.76 6.34
C ASP A 209 -1.29 4.24 5.80
N ALA A 210 -0.19 4.00 6.55
CA ALA A 210 1.15 4.38 6.11
C ALA A 210 1.64 3.55 4.92
N ALA A 211 1.38 2.23 4.90
CA ALA A 211 1.71 1.36 3.78
C ALA A 211 0.96 1.79 2.50
N PHE A 212 -0.34 2.07 2.62
CA PHE A 212 -1.15 2.53 1.50
C PHE A 212 -0.63 3.85 0.92
N VAL A 213 -0.34 4.85 1.77
CA VAL A 213 0.22 6.13 1.34
C VAL A 213 1.62 5.96 0.74
N ALA A 214 2.46 5.09 1.31
CA ALA A 214 3.80 4.83 0.78
C ALA A 214 3.75 4.24 -0.63
N VAL A 215 2.84 3.29 -0.89
CA VAL A 215 2.69 2.69 -2.22
C VAL A 215 2.00 3.65 -3.19
N LEU A 216 1.08 4.51 -2.74
CA LEU A 216 0.54 5.60 -3.57
C LEU A 216 1.65 6.56 -4.02
N LEU A 217 2.49 7.03 -3.08
CA LEU A 217 3.63 7.90 -3.40
C LEU A 217 4.57 7.21 -4.39
N PHE A 218 4.93 5.96 -4.14
CA PHE A 218 5.75 5.17 -5.06
C PHE A 218 5.13 5.08 -6.45
N THR A 219 3.84 4.81 -6.55
CA THR A 219 3.14 4.64 -7.83
C THR A 219 3.10 5.94 -8.62
N VAL A 220 2.66 7.05 -8.03
CA VAL A 220 2.46 8.30 -8.78
C VAL A 220 3.75 9.01 -9.13
N SER A 221 4.83 8.81 -8.37
CA SER A 221 6.14 9.38 -8.66
C SER A 221 7.02 8.49 -9.54
N SER A 222 6.60 7.24 -9.81
CA SER A 222 7.32 6.32 -10.68
C SER A 222 7.24 6.76 -12.14
N ARG A 223 8.35 6.60 -12.86
CA ARG A 223 8.36 6.70 -14.33
C ARG A 223 7.67 5.55 -15.06
N VAL A 224 7.23 4.55 -14.28
CA VAL A 224 6.53 3.35 -14.76
C VAL A 224 5.28 3.16 -13.92
N ILE A 225 4.11 3.16 -14.56
CA ILE A 225 2.83 2.80 -13.92
C ILE A 225 2.16 1.77 -14.82
N SER A 226 2.22 0.53 -14.40
CA SER A 226 1.52 -0.54 -15.12
C SER A 226 0.14 -0.82 -14.51
N PRO A 227 -0.84 -1.30 -15.30
CA PRO A 227 -2.23 -1.55 -14.85
C PRO A 227 -2.34 -2.39 -13.60
N GLN A 228 -1.46 -3.39 -13.45
CA GLN A 228 -1.42 -4.27 -12.28
C GLN A 228 -1.07 -3.57 -10.96
N TYR A 229 -0.52 -2.33 -10.99
CA TYR A 229 -0.22 -1.60 -9.75
C TYR A 229 -1.48 -1.27 -8.96
N LEU A 230 -2.61 -1.16 -9.65
CA LEU A 230 -3.89 -0.89 -8.99
C LEU A 230 -4.30 -2.02 -8.04
N VAL A 231 -3.93 -3.30 -8.30
CA VAL A 231 -4.24 -4.39 -7.37
C VAL A 231 -3.53 -4.22 -6.02
N TRP A 232 -2.31 -3.66 -6.02
CA TRP A 232 -1.59 -3.35 -4.78
C TRP A 232 -2.36 -2.33 -3.95
N LEU A 233 -2.81 -1.24 -4.62
CA LEU A 233 -3.56 -0.16 -3.99
C LEU A 233 -4.94 -0.64 -3.51
N VAL A 234 -5.62 -1.48 -4.28
CA VAL A 234 -6.89 -2.11 -3.87
C VAL A 234 -6.69 -2.98 -2.63
N GLY A 235 -5.65 -3.84 -2.61
CA GLY A 235 -5.36 -4.71 -1.48
C GLY A 235 -5.02 -3.93 -0.20
N LEU A 236 -4.12 -2.96 -0.29
CA LEU A 236 -3.76 -2.11 0.84
C LEU A 236 -4.93 -1.24 1.31
N GLY A 237 -5.70 -0.69 0.36
CA GLY A 237 -6.93 0.05 0.64
C GLY A 237 -7.97 -0.82 1.35
N ALA A 238 -8.09 -2.09 0.97
CA ALA A 238 -8.95 -3.05 1.65
C ALA A 238 -8.55 -3.24 3.12
N VAL A 239 -7.24 -3.38 3.41
CA VAL A 239 -6.77 -3.45 4.80
C VAL A 239 -7.08 -2.16 5.56
N CYS A 240 -6.85 -0.97 4.98
CA CYS A 240 -7.24 0.29 5.61
C CYS A 240 -8.74 0.30 5.99
N ARG A 241 -9.61 -0.20 5.08
CA ARG A 241 -11.07 -0.21 5.31
C ARG A 241 -11.54 -1.29 6.29
N CYS A 242 -10.67 -2.21 6.72
CA CYS A 242 -10.94 -3.09 7.86
C CYS A 242 -10.95 -2.34 9.21
N PHE A 243 -10.45 -1.10 9.28
CA PHE A 243 -10.39 -0.30 10.49
C PHE A 243 -11.34 0.89 10.39
N ARG A 244 -12.24 1.07 11.38
CA ARG A 244 -13.15 2.24 11.44
C ARG A 244 -12.39 3.55 11.64
N ALA A 245 -11.27 3.50 12.36
CA ALA A 245 -10.42 4.65 12.68
C ALA A 245 -9.54 5.11 11.51
N SER A 246 -9.40 4.29 10.44
CA SER A 246 -8.65 4.70 9.25
C SER A 246 -9.28 5.91 8.55
N ARG A 247 -8.44 6.87 8.22
CA ARG A 247 -8.82 8.09 7.50
C ARG A 247 -8.69 7.97 5.98
N MET A 248 -8.35 6.78 5.48
CA MET A 248 -8.13 6.51 4.04
C MET A 248 -9.44 6.28 3.26
N ARG A 249 -10.61 6.68 3.81
CA ARG A 249 -11.89 6.47 3.12
C ARG A 249 -11.92 7.12 1.72
N VAL A 250 -11.60 8.40 1.64
CA VAL A 250 -11.63 9.14 0.37
C VAL A 250 -10.50 8.70 -0.55
N PRO A 251 -9.23 8.58 -0.12
CA PRO A 251 -8.17 8.03 -0.96
C PRO A 251 -8.50 6.65 -1.54
N VAL A 252 -9.06 5.73 -0.75
CA VAL A 252 -9.46 4.40 -1.24
C VAL A 252 -10.60 4.49 -2.27
N ALA A 253 -11.57 5.39 -2.06
CA ALA A 253 -12.65 5.60 -3.03
C ALA A 253 -12.13 6.13 -4.38
N LEU A 254 -11.15 7.04 -4.35
CA LEU A 254 -10.50 7.55 -5.58
C LEU A 254 -9.71 6.45 -6.30
N VAL A 255 -8.99 5.59 -5.57
CA VAL A 255 -8.34 4.42 -6.15
C VAL A 255 -9.36 3.48 -6.79
N LEU A 256 -10.48 3.20 -6.11
CA LEU A 256 -11.55 2.37 -6.68
C LEU A 256 -12.17 3.00 -7.93
N ALA A 257 -12.26 4.32 -8.00
CA ALA A 257 -12.72 5.01 -9.21
C ALA A 257 -11.69 4.94 -10.35
N ALA A 258 -10.39 4.92 -10.03
CA ALA A 258 -9.33 4.76 -11.02
C ALA A 258 -9.24 3.33 -11.59
N THR A 259 -9.73 2.30 -10.87
CA THR A 259 -9.62 0.90 -11.31
C THR A 259 -10.36 0.61 -12.62
N PRO A 260 -11.65 0.94 -12.82
CA PRO A 260 -12.32 0.71 -14.09
C PRO A 260 -11.73 1.54 -15.24
N LEU A 261 -11.23 2.75 -14.97
CA LEU A 261 -10.51 3.55 -15.97
C LEU A 261 -9.23 2.84 -16.41
N THR A 262 -8.50 2.21 -15.49
CA THR A 262 -7.32 1.40 -15.82
C THR A 262 -7.70 0.17 -16.66
N ALA A 263 -8.83 -0.49 -16.39
CA ALA A 263 -9.30 -1.61 -17.19
C ALA A 263 -9.76 -1.16 -18.61
N LEU A 264 -10.29 0.04 -18.74
CA LEU A 264 -10.60 0.65 -20.03
C LEU A 264 -9.34 1.03 -20.79
N GLU A 265 -8.35 1.62 -20.07
CA GLU A 265 -7.06 2.01 -20.64
C GLU A 265 -6.30 0.80 -21.16
N PHE A 266 -6.22 -0.27 -20.38
CA PHE A 266 -5.53 -1.50 -20.73
C PHE A 266 -6.38 -2.73 -20.37
N PRO A 267 -6.67 -3.61 -21.32
CA PRO A 267 -6.17 -3.64 -22.71
C PRO A 267 -7.07 -2.93 -23.75
N LEU A 268 -8.24 -2.41 -23.38
CA LEU A 268 -9.31 -2.07 -24.33
C LEU A 268 -8.93 -0.87 -25.24
N LEU A 269 -8.45 0.22 -24.68
CA LEU A 269 -8.11 1.46 -25.38
C LEU A 269 -6.60 1.73 -25.39
N PHE A 270 -5.79 0.69 -25.21
CA PHE A 270 -4.35 0.85 -25.12
C PHE A 270 -3.72 1.40 -26.41
N ALA A 271 -4.27 1.05 -27.56
CA ALA A 271 -3.84 1.61 -28.84
C ALA A 271 -4.06 3.14 -28.90
N ASP A 272 -5.14 3.66 -28.32
CA ASP A 272 -5.42 5.09 -28.23
C ASP A 272 -4.40 5.81 -27.32
N VAL A 273 -4.01 5.16 -26.20
CA VAL A 273 -2.98 5.69 -25.32
C VAL A 273 -1.64 5.74 -26.04
N VAL A 274 -1.21 4.66 -26.67
CA VAL A 274 0.06 4.58 -27.42
C VAL A 274 0.08 5.60 -28.57
N ALA A 275 -1.04 5.75 -29.27
CA ALA A 275 -1.17 6.73 -30.36
C ALA A 275 -1.32 8.17 -29.87
N SER A 276 -1.51 8.39 -28.56
CA SER A 276 -1.79 9.70 -27.95
C SER A 276 -3.04 10.37 -28.54
N THR A 277 -4.10 9.60 -28.80
CA THR A 277 -5.37 10.21 -29.24
C THR A 277 -5.98 11.08 -28.12
N PRO A 278 -6.84 12.05 -28.44
CA PRO A 278 -7.54 12.85 -27.41
C PRO A 278 -8.27 11.99 -26.39
N LEU A 279 -8.86 10.85 -26.83
CA LEU A 279 -9.52 9.89 -25.94
C LEU A 279 -8.53 9.22 -25.00
N GLY A 280 -7.41 8.69 -25.52
CA GLY A 280 -6.36 8.05 -24.72
C GLY A 280 -5.75 9.02 -23.70
N ILE A 281 -5.44 10.26 -24.12
CA ILE A 281 -4.91 11.31 -23.24
C ILE A 281 -5.90 11.65 -22.13
N THR A 282 -7.19 11.83 -22.46
CA THR A 282 -8.21 12.18 -21.46
C THR A 282 -8.39 11.07 -20.44
N LEU A 283 -8.48 9.83 -20.89
CA LEU A 283 -8.63 8.66 -20.03
C LEU A 283 -7.44 8.55 -19.06
N LEU A 284 -6.21 8.66 -19.59
CA LEU A 284 -4.98 8.63 -18.83
C LEU A 284 -4.89 9.79 -17.83
N ALA A 285 -5.23 11.01 -18.26
CA ALA A 285 -5.21 12.19 -17.40
C ALA A 285 -6.20 12.09 -16.24
N VAL A 286 -7.42 11.60 -16.48
CA VAL A 286 -8.44 11.39 -15.43
C VAL A 286 -7.97 10.32 -14.45
N ARG A 287 -7.49 9.16 -14.94
CA ARG A 287 -6.99 8.06 -14.09
C ARG A 287 -5.82 8.53 -13.23
N ASN A 288 -4.82 9.14 -13.83
CA ASN A 288 -3.64 9.65 -13.12
C ASN A 288 -4.01 10.77 -12.15
N GLY A 289 -4.93 11.68 -12.54
CA GLY A 289 -5.45 12.73 -11.66
C GLY A 289 -6.12 12.17 -10.40
N LEU A 290 -6.91 11.09 -10.52
CA LEU A 290 -7.50 10.39 -9.37
C LEU A 290 -6.44 9.79 -8.45
N LEU A 291 -5.37 9.19 -9.00
CA LEU A 291 -4.26 8.62 -8.20
C LEU A 291 -3.45 9.72 -7.50
N VAL A 292 -3.16 10.83 -8.18
CA VAL A 292 -2.49 11.99 -7.58
C VAL A 292 -3.36 12.59 -6.46
N ALA A 293 -4.66 12.78 -6.69
CA ALA A 293 -5.57 13.27 -5.68
C ALA A 293 -5.65 12.32 -4.46
N ALA A 294 -5.72 11.00 -4.69
CA ALA A 294 -5.68 10.00 -3.63
C ALA A 294 -4.38 10.09 -2.81
N THR A 295 -3.24 10.32 -3.48
CA THR A 295 -1.93 10.48 -2.84
C THR A 295 -1.89 11.73 -1.97
N LEU A 296 -2.30 12.88 -2.50
CA LEU A 296 -2.30 14.16 -1.77
C LEU A 296 -3.25 14.13 -0.55
N LEU A 297 -4.44 13.57 -0.73
CA LEU A 297 -5.39 13.43 0.37
C LEU A 297 -4.94 12.39 1.39
N GLY A 298 -4.33 11.30 0.95
CA GLY A 298 -3.77 10.26 1.80
C GLY A 298 -2.60 10.78 2.65
N THR A 299 -1.65 11.49 2.05
CA THR A 299 -0.53 12.11 2.78
C THR A 299 -1.01 13.12 3.80
N ARG A 300 -1.97 13.99 3.43
CA ARG A 300 -2.59 14.95 4.36
C ARG A 300 -3.30 14.23 5.53
N ALA A 301 -4.06 13.18 5.23
CA ALA A 301 -4.78 12.41 6.25
C ALA A 301 -3.83 11.68 7.20
N LEU A 302 -2.74 11.08 6.68
CA LEU A 302 -1.72 10.41 7.46
C LEU A 302 -0.97 11.39 8.37
N TRP A 303 -0.62 12.59 7.87
CA TRP A 303 0.05 13.62 8.64
C TRP A 303 -0.80 14.15 9.80
N ARG A 304 -2.12 14.29 9.57
CA ARG A 304 -3.11 14.80 10.52
C ARG A 304 -3.71 13.74 11.44
N SER A 305 -3.29 12.48 11.33
CA SER A 305 -3.80 11.43 12.21
C SER A 305 -3.42 11.78 13.65
N PRO A 306 -4.43 12.09 14.53
CA PRO A 306 -4.13 12.46 15.89
C PRO A 306 -3.56 11.25 16.60
N ALA A 307 -2.69 11.60 17.43
CA ALA A 307 -2.34 10.90 18.61
C ALA A 307 -3.60 10.43 19.35
N HIS A 308 -3.92 9.15 19.35
CA HIS A 308 -4.94 8.64 20.25
C HIS A 308 -4.35 8.71 21.66
N HIS A 309 -4.79 9.70 22.42
CA HIS A 309 -4.76 9.59 23.86
C HIS A 309 -5.69 8.43 24.16
N GLY A 310 -5.16 7.32 24.69
CA GLY A 310 -5.98 6.30 25.34
C GLY A 310 -6.86 6.99 26.36
N PRO A 311 -8.06 6.50 26.65
CA PRO A 311 -8.86 7.04 27.73
C PRO A 311 -7.95 7.16 28.96
N PRO A 312 -8.03 8.29 29.73
CA PRO A 312 -7.27 8.39 30.96
C PRO A 312 -7.52 7.11 31.75
N ALA A 313 -6.46 6.52 32.28
CA ALA A 313 -6.59 5.40 33.19
C ALA A 313 -7.71 5.76 34.16
N ARG A 314 -8.77 4.96 34.20
CA ARG A 314 -9.77 5.13 35.26
C ARG A 314 -8.98 5.12 36.55
N THR A 315 -8.85 6.24 37.20
CA THR A 315 -8.53 6.28 38.61
C THR A 315 -9.62 5.44 39.28
N GLU A 316 -9.28 4.25 39.71
CA GLU A 316 -10.12 3.51 40.60
C GLU A 316 -10.47 4.46 41.74
N PRO A 317 -11.76 4.57 42.08
CA PRO A 317 -12.13 5.35 43.26
C PRO A 317 -11.34 4.75 44.45
N ALA A 318 -10.62 5.59 45.16
CA ALA A 318 -9.93 5.22 46.37
C ALA A 318 -10.94 4.45 47.24
N GLU A 319 -10.64 3.19 47.51
CA GLU A 319 -11.40 2.39 48.47
C GLU A 319 -11.51 3.19 49.75
N HIS A 320 -12.74 3.60 50.04
CA HIS A 320 -13.07 4.28 51.29
C HIS A 320 -12.83 3.28 52.40
N PRO A 321 -11.91 3.54 53.37
CA PRO A 321 -11.76 2.58 54.47
C PRO A 321 -13.06 2.51 55.23
N ASP A 322 -13.60 1.31 55.28
CA ASP A 322 -14.83 0.94 55.95
C ASP A 322 -14.73 1.32 57.44
N ARG A 323 -15.47 2.37 57.83
CA ARG A 323 -15.74 2.69 59.22
C ARG A 323 -16.96 1.88 59.62
N THR A 324 -16.72 0.77 60.30
CA THR A 324 -17.66 0.33 61.36
C THR A 324 -17.18 -0.96 61.97
N THR A 325 -16.41 -0.87 63.05
CA THR A 325 -16.49 -1.86 64.14
C THR A 325 -16.98 -1.13 65.36
N ALA A 326 -18.28 -1.08 65.58
CA ALA A 326 -18.84 -0.77 66.86
C ALA A 326 -18.83 -2.08 67.71
N PRO A 327 -18.44 -2.02 68.99
CA PRO A 327 -18.42 -3.19 69.84
C PRO A 327 -19.85 -3.56 70.22
N ALA A 328 -20.18 -4.87 70.19
CA ALA A 328 -21.41 -5.44 70.59
C ALA A 328 -21.50 -5.41 72.16
N ASP A 329 -22.51 -4.74 72.67
CA ASP A 329 -22.95 -4.80 74.07
C ASP A 329 -23.44 -6.22 74.43
N THR A 330 -22.84 -6.74 75.47
CA THR A 330 -23.25 -7.99 76.13
C THR A 330 -24.43 -7.71 77.05
N PRO A 331 -25.56 -8.38 76.96
CA PRO A 331 -26.56 -8.32 78.01
C PRO A 331 -26.23 -9.32 79.11
N ALA A 332 -26.14 -8.81 80.33
CA ALA A 332 -26.06 -9.56 81.58
C ALA A 332 -27.30 -10.38 81.84
N GLY A 333 -27.12 -11.65 82.20
CA GLY A 333 -28.16 -12.53 82.70
C GLY A 333 -28.31 -12.33 84.18
N THR A 334 -29.52 -12.51 84.64
CA THR A 334 -29.91 -12.81 86.02
C THR A 334 -31.27 -13.47 86.05
N PRO A 335 -31.63 -14.10 87.18
CA PRO A 335 -31.06 -15.22 87.86
C PRO A 335 -31.84 -16.53 87.63
#